data_bb2907017b7e2d4bf6d9dfbd14dd3664
#
_entry.id   bb2907017b7e2d4bf6d9dfbd14dd3664
#
_cell.length_a   1.000
_cell.length_b   1.000
_cell.length_c   1.000
_cell.angle_alpha   90.00
_cell.angle_beta   90.00
_cell.angle_gamma   90.00
#
_symmetry.space_group_name_H-M   'P 1'
#
loop_
_entity.id
_entity.type
_entity.pdbx_description
1 polymer ?
#
loop_
_entity_poly.entity_id
_entity_poly.type
_entity_poly.pdbx_seq_one_letter_code
_entity_poly.pdbx_strand_id
1 'polypeptide(L)'
;VKHTQHPKPPGLPPRRSNPVWPRATGLSIPTFAVLGLVASFPAPARAQPPLPGSIYQRAERAAPAERAERIVAASLAGLGNAASFSARVRQLARVGDTVLKGGGRYLQSGLGEEQRFRFESLLSADTEEFEVLEVCDGIFSWSFRRLAAAPPTVERVDIRSIRERLEALGVRDQACVSPYLGGVQRTLALVREWFRFESVSAAAIDEVPVWSIEGRWNRDRLAAHLPAQSKAIVNGEEVAASDLPEGVPWGVRLSISQRELFPFRIEWLAIPGKRPVAERPAEVVAVLELYDVRIGEPVDATAFVYKPAIEGLSDTTSGVVQQLAPLRP
;
A
#
# COMPACT_ATOMS: atom_id res chain seq x y z
N VAL A 1 -79.37 6.17 11.42
CA VAL A 1 -78.03 6.35 10.78
C VAL A 1 -77.03 5.85 11.77
N LYS A 2 -76.40 4.64 11.50
CA LYS A 2 -75.39 4.04 12.34
C LYS A 2 -74.04 4.50 11.80
N HIS A 3 -73.23 5.25 12.60
CA HIS A 3 -71.87 5.59 12.32
C HIS A 3 -70.94 4.38 12.61
N THR A 4 -70.40 3.84 11.56
CA THR A 4 -69.34 2.81 11.64
C THR A 4 -68.01 3.50 11.86
N GLN A 5 -67.37 3.30 13.04
CA GLN A 5 -66.01 3.76 13.32
C GLN A 5 -65.02 2.80 12.67
N HIS A 6 -64.11 3.31 11.81
CA HIS A 6 -62.96 2.59 11.27
C HIS A 6 -61.88 2.45 12.33
N PRO A 7 -61.26 1.29 12.47
CA PRO A 7 -60.11 1.11 13.39
C PRO A 7 -58.87 1.85 12.88
N LYS A 8 -58.19 2.52 13.83
CA LYS A 8 -56.93 3.23 13.63
C LYS A 8 -55.80 2.21 13.29
N PRO A 9 -54.94 2.45 12.26
CA PRO A 9 -53.85 1.53 11.95
C PRO A 9 -52.80 1.50 13.08
N PRO A 10 -52.13 0.36 13.31
CA PRO A 10 -51.11 0.23 14.34
C PRO A 10 -49.91 1.13 14.05
N GLY A 11 -49.40 1.79 15.08
CA GLY A 11 -48.28 2.71 15.01
C GLY A 11 -46.98 1.99 14.55
N LEU A 12 -46.29 2.62 13.63
CA LEU A 12 -44.93 2.20 13.20
C LEU A 12 -43.96 2.19 14.40
N PRO A 13 -43.09 1.19 14.50
CA PRO A 13 -42.07 1.15 15.54
C PRO A 13 -41.13 2.36 15.40
N PRO A 14 -40.57 2.85 16.52
CA PRO A 14 -39.65 3.98 16.49
C PRO A 14 -38.46 3.67 15.60
N ARG A 15 -38.11 4.57 14.66
CA ARG A 15 -36.91 4.54 13.88
C ARG A 15 -35.71 4.44 14.83
N ARG A 16 -34.95 3.36 14.76
CA ARG A 16 -33.69 3.25 15.44
C ARG A 16 -32.80 4.40 14.93
N SER A 17 -32.34 5.22 15.85
CA SER A 17 -31.36 6.27 15.61
C SER A 17 -30.11 5.62 14.96
N ASN A 18 -29.76 6.07 13.76
CA ASN A 18 -28.48 5.71 13.14
C ASN A 18 -27.35 6.04 14.12
N PRO A 19 -26.37 5.14 14.29
CA PRO A 19 -25.19 5.47 15.07
C PRO A 19 -24.51 6.68 14.45
N VAL A 20 -24.39 7.76 15.22
CA VAL A 20 -23.58 8.93 14.86
C VAL A 20 -22.14 8.49 14.97
N TRP A 21 -21.53 8.20 13.84
CA TRP A 21 -20.08 7.97 13.76
C TRP A 21 -19.38 9.25 14.21
N PRO A 22 -18.40 9.17 15.12
CA PRO A 22 -17.62 10.34 15.47
C PRO A 22 -16.94 10.86 14.19
N ARG A 23 -17.10 12.15 13.92
CA ARG A 23 -16.35 12.81 12.85
C ARG A 23 -14.86 12.55 13.11
N ALA A 24 -14.25 11.75 12.23
CA ALA A 24 -12.86 11.40 12.29
C ALA A 24 -12.01 12.65 11.94
N THR A 25 -11.77 13.47 12.94
CA THR A 25 -10.64 14.39 12.96
C THR A 25 -9.42 13.58 13.38
N GLY A 26 -8.60 13.18 12.42
CA GLY A 26 -7.37 12.43 12.66
C GLY A 26 -7.47 10.95 12.24
N LEU A 27 -7.64 10.67 10.95
CA LEU A 27 -7.54 9.32 10.41
C LEU A 27 -6.10 8.83 10.45
N SER A 28 -5.87 7.89 11.35
CA SER A 28 -4.62 7.15 11.48
C SER A 28 -4.35 6.29 10.24
N ILE A 29 -3.14 6.33 9.80
CA ILE A 29 -2.49 5.88 8.57
C ILE A 29 -2.72 4.42 8.11
N PRO A 30 -3.07 3.42 8.92
CA PRO A 30 -3.04 2.04 8.48
C PRO A 30 -4.18 1.58 7.59
N THR A 31 -5.34 2.22 7.66
CA THR A 31 -6.46 1.90 6.77
C THR A 31 -6.12 2.17 5.30
N PHE A 32 -5.17 3.03 5.05
CA PHE A 32 -4.78 3.47 3.72
C PHE A 32 -3.73 2.59 3.02
N ALA A 33 -2.91 1.82 3.73
CA ALA A 33 -1.92 0.94 3.11
C ALA A 33 -2.57 -0.12 2.20
N VAL A 34 -3.81 -0.51 2.49
CA VAL A 34 -4.58 -1.47 1.67
C VAL A 34 -5.42 -0.76 0.60
N LEU A 35 -5.75 0.53 0.79
CA LEU A 35 -6.65 1.30 -0.07
C LEU A 35 -5.92 2.35 -0.95
N GLY A 36 -4.61 2.23 -1.20
CA GLY A 36 -3.85 3.16 -2.05
C GLY A 36 -3.52 4.49 -1.35
N LEU A 37 -2.43 4.51 -0.57
CA LEU A 37 -2.08 5.63 0.28
C LEU A 37 -1.34 6.74 -0.46
N VAL A 38 -1.91 7.93 -0.48
CA VAL A 38 -1.16 9.19 -0.57
C VAL A 38 -1.11 9.77 0.84
N ALA A 39 -0.09 9.44 1.60
CA ALA A 39 0.18 10.05 2.90
C ALA A 39 1.31 11.06 2.77
N SER A 40 1.03 12.27 3.17
CA SER A 40 1.94 13.41 3.19
C SER A 40 2.87 13.32 4.39
N PHE A 41 4.19 13.17 4.19
CA PHE A 41 5.19 13.15 5.26
C PHE A 41 6.47 13.92 4.93
N PRO A 42 7.13 14.55 5.93
CA PRO A 42 8.38 15.27 5.74
C PRO A 42 9.60 14.34 5.55
N ALA A 43 10.58 14.80 4.77
CA ALA A 43 11.76 14.05 4.36
C ALA A 43 12.91 14.12 5.38
N PRO A 44 13.69 13.04 5.57
CA PRO A 44 15.00 13.09 6.23
C PRO A 44 16.20 12.97 5.27
N ALA A 45 17.40 13.28 5.77
CA ALA A 45 18.66 13.51 5.09
C ALA A 45 19.42 12.25 4.58
N ARG A 46 20.38 12.47 3.69
CA ARG A 46 21.11 11.58 2.80
C ARG A 46 22.11 10.59 3.41
N ALA A 47 22.29 9.45 2.72
CA ALA A 47 23.52 8.63 2.68
C ALA A 47 23.78 8.05 1.27
N GLN A 48 25.06 7.86 0.87
CA GLN A 48 25.52 7.50 -0.48
C GLN A 48 25.65 5.98 -0.74
N PRO A 49 25.57 5.50 -2.01
CA PRO A 49 25.52 4.08 -2.36
C PRO A 49 26.90 3.43 -2.64
N PRO A 50 27.08 2.10 -2.50
CA PRO A 50 28.22 1.33 -2.93
C PRO A 50 28.03 0.61 -4.29
N LEU A 51 29.14 0.34 -4.99
CA LEU A 51 29.29 -0.18 -6.36
C LEU A 51 29.08 -1.70 -6.53
N PRO A 52 28.78 -2.20 -7.78
CA PRO A 52 28.32 -3.56 -8.02
C PRO A 52 29.44 -4.60 -8.15
N GLY A 53 29.26 -5.74 -7.57
CA GLY A 53 30.00 -6.95 -7.80
C GLY A 53 29.10 -8.16 -7.62
N SER A 54 29.37 -9.24 -8.33
CA SER A 54 28.59 -10.47 -8.54
C SER A 54 27.62 -10.80 -7.39
N ILE A 55 26.35 -10.66 -7.68
CA ILE A 55 25.25 -10.63 -6.71
C ILE A 55 25.05 -11.99 -6.01
N TYR A 56 25.29 -13.10 -6.70
CA TYR A 56 24.97 -14.43 -6.21
C TYR A 56 25.95 -15.00 -5.18
N GLN A 57 27.26 -14.83 -5.38
CA GLN A 57 28.27 -15.38 -4.46
C GLN A 57 28.45 -14.58 -3.16
N ARG A 58 28.08 -13.29 -3.14
CA ARG A 58 28.07 -12.45 -1.93
C ARG A 58 26.84 -12.67 -1.06
N ALA A 59 25.73 -13.18 -1.65
CA ALA A 59 24.46 -13.36 -0.96
C ALA A 59 24.49 -14.44 0.13
N GLU A 60 25.30 -15.50 -0.03
CA GLU A 60 25.37 -16.59 0.94
C GLU A 60 26.09 -16.24 2.26
N ARG A 61 26.92 -15.18 2.26
CA ARG A 61 27.67 -14.72 3.43
C ARG A 61 27.09 -13.50 4.14
N ALA A 62 26.06 -12.90 3.58
CA ALA A 62 25.46 -11.71 4.16
C ALA A 62 24.59 -12.06 5.37
N ALA A 63 24.54 -11.14 6.34
CA ALA A 63 23.58 -11.24 7.44
C ALA A 63 22.14 -11.35 6.89
N PRO A 64 21.23 -12.12 7.54
CA PRO A 64 19.86 -12.34 7.06
C PRO A 64 19.12 -11.05 6.71
N ALA A 65 19.28 -10.01 7.50
CA ALA A 65 18.69 -8.69 7.25
C ALA A 65 19.20 -8.04 5.96
N GLU A 66 20.50 -8.09 5.70
CA GLU A 66 21.09 -7.54 4.48
C GLU A 66 20.65 -8.32 3.23
N ARG A 67 20.53 -9.64 3.36
CA ARG A 67 19.99 -10.49 2.29
C ARG A 67 18.55 -10.16 1.99
N ALA A 68 17.72 -10.02 3.01
CA ALA A 68 16.31 -9.64 2.89
C ALA A 68 16.16 -8.29 2.17
N GLU A 69 16.91 -7.27 2.60
CA GLU A 69 16.89 -5.95 1.99
C GLU A 69 17.27 -6.00 0.50
N ARG A 70 18.31 -6.77 0.13
CA ARG A 70 18.70 -6.94 -1.28
C ARG A 70 17.64 -7.62 -2.12
N ILE A 71 16.93 -8.62 -1.59
CA ILE A 71 15.87 -9.30 -2.31
C ILE A 71 14.71 -8.31 -2.56
N VAL A 72 14.29 -7.53 -1.56
CA VAL A 72 13.20 -6.55 -1.71
C VAL A 72 13.60 -5.43 -2.68
N ALA A 73 14.83 -4.93 -2.59
CA ALA A 73 15.35 -3.94 -3.54
C ALA A 73 15.37 -4.47 -4.98
N ALA A 74 15.84 -5.72 -5.16
CA ALA A 74 15.86 -6.37 -6.48
C ALA A 74 14.44 -6.64 -7.01
N SER A 75 13.49 -6.97 -6.13
CA SER A 75 12.07 -7.12 -6.49
C SER A 75 11.49 -5.81 -7.01
N LEU A 76 11.72 -4.71 -6.31
CA LEU A 76 11.26 -3.38 -6.74
C LEU A 76 11.89 -2.98 -8.08
N ALA A 77 13.21 -3.18 -8.24
CA ALA A 77 13.91 -2.92 -9.50
C ALA A 77 13.39 -3.81 -10.64
N GLY A 78 13.11 -5.08 -10.36
CA GLY A 78 12.53 -6.03 -11.32
C GLY A 78 11.18 -5.58 -11.85
N LEU A 79 10.30 -5.09 -10.96
CA LEU A 79 9.02 -4.50 -11.36
C LEU A 79 9.20 -3.25 -12.24
N GLY A 80 10.16 -2.38 -11.91
CA GLY A 80 10.48 -1.19 -12.70
C GLY A 80 11.01 -1.51 -14.10
N ASN A 81 11.72 -2.63 -14.24
CA ASN A 81 12.35 -3.07 -15.49
C ASN A 81 11.51 -4.08 -16.29
N ALA A 82 10.34 -4.45 -15.83
CA ALA A 82 9.45 -5.32 -16.59
C ALA A 82 8.75 -4.52 -17.70
N ALA A 83 8.96 -4.93 -18.97
CA ALA A 83 8.37 -4.27 -20.14
C ALA A 83 6.84 -4.33 -20.12
N SER A 84 6.28 -5.41 -19.59
CA SER A 84 4.86 -5.57 -19.34
C SER A 84 4.63 -6.58 -18.23
N PHE A 85 3.51 -6.39 -17.55
CA PHE A 85 3.12 -7.26 -16.48
C PHE A 85 1.62 -7.12 -16.18
N SER A 86 0.96 -8.24 -15.97
CA SER A 86 -0.41 -8.27 -15.51
C SER A 86 -0.59 -9.30 -14.39
N ALA A 87 -1.48 -8.99 -13.46
CA ALA A 87 -1.86 -9.89 -12.39
C ALA A 87 -3.30 -9.64 -11.95
N ARG A 88 -3.94 -10.67 -11.41
CA ARG A 88 -5.13 -10.51 -10.59
C ARG A 88 -4.73 -10.15 -9.18
N VAL A 89 -5.57 -9.39 -8.52
CA VAL A 89 -5.36 -8.89 -7.16
C VAL A 89 -6.40 -9.49 -6.24
N ARG A 90 -5.96 -9.98 -5.08
CA ARG A 90 -6.82 -10.31 -3.95
C ARG A 90 -6.41 -9.46 -2.76
N GLN A 91 -7.39 -8.90 -2.08
CA GLN A 91 -7.14 -8.07 -0.91
C GLN A 91 -8.04 -8.48 0.26
N LEU A 92 -7.48 -8.34 1.43
CA LEU A 92 -8.17 -8.40 2.70
C LEU A 92 -7.69 -7.25 3.57
N ALA A 93 -8.60 -6.60 4.28
CA ALA A 93 -8.26 -5.62 5.30
C ALA A 93 -9.22 -5.73 6.48
N ARG A 94 -8.69 -5.66 7.69
CA ARG A 94 -9.46 -5.57 8.92
C ARG A 94 -9.45 -4.13 9.41
N VAL A 95 -10.62 -3.56 9.62
CA VAL A 95 -10.83 -2.21 10.16
C VAL A 95 -11.75 -2.33 11.36
N GLY A 96 -11.20 -2.28 12.57
CA GLY A 96 -11.94 -2.64 13.77
C GLY A 96 -12.41 -4.10 13.71
N ASP A 97 -13.70 -4.31 13.92
CA ASP A 97 -14.33 -5.63 13.81
C ASP A 97 -14.76 -5.99 12.38
N THR A 98 -14.66 -5.06 11.43
CA THR A 98 -15.09 -5.26 10.05
C THR A 98 -13.95 -5.83 9.21
N VAL A 99 -14.26 -6.87 8.43
CA VAL A 99 -13.33 -7.47 7.47
C VAL A 99 -13.77 -7.14 6.05
N LEU A 100 -13.00 -6.27 5.40
CA LEU A 100 -13.14 -5.97 3.98
C LEU A 100 -12.45 -7.06 3.16
N LYS A 101 -13.11 -7.58 2.15
CA LYS A 101 -12.56 -8.58 1.22
C LYS A 101 -12.90 -8.21 -0.20
N GLY A 102 -12.01 -8.51 -1.10
CA GLY A 102 -12.25 -8.29 -2.51
C GLY A 102 -11.02 -8.49 -3.36
N GLY A 103 -11.02 -7.86 -4.52
CA GLY A 103 -9.92 -7.97 -5.44
C GLY A 103 -10.09 -7.09 -6.66
N GLY A 104 -9.24 -7.35 -7.64
CA GLY A 104 -9.19 -6.57 -8.87
C GLY A 104 -8.11 -7.06 -9.79
N ARG A 105 -7.43 -6.12 -10.43
CA ARG A 105 -6.32 -6.40 -11.33
C ARG A 105 -5.25 -5.32 -11.27
N TYR A 106 -4.05 -5.72 -11.61
CA TYR A 106 -2.94 -4.82 -11.88
C TYR A 106 -2.43 -5.06 -13.30
N LEU A 107 -2.20 -3.98 -14.02
CA LEU A 107 -1.63 -3.98 -15.37
C LEU A 107 -0.49 -2.97 -15.40
N GLN A 108 0.59 -3.31 -16.09
CA GLN A 108 1.73 -2.43 -16.33
C GLN A 108 2.25 -2.65 -17.73
N SER A 109 2.69 -1.59 -18.40
CA SER A 109 3.31 -1.64 -19.73
C SER A 109 4.27 -0.47 -19.91
N GLY A 110 5.29 -0.68 -20.74
CA GLY A 110 6.33 0.29 -21.04
C GLY A 110 7.48 0.26 -20.03
N LEU A 111 8.58 0.87 -20.41
CA LEU A 111 9.80 0.99 -19.61
C LEU A 111 10.12 2.47 -19.38
N GLY A 112 10.78 2.75 -18.27
CA GLY A 112 11.28 4.08 -18.01
C GLY A 112 10.18 5.14 -18.02
N GLU A 113 10.37 6.18 -18.83
CA GLU A 113 9.44 7.29 -18.97
C GLU A 113 8.11 6.90 -19.61
N GLU A 114 8.09 5.83 -20.39
CA GLU A 114 6.89 5.31 -21.06
C GLU A 114 6.08 4.38 -20.17
N GLN A 115 6.55 4.10 -18.96
CA GLN A 115 5.86 3.18 -18.08
C GLN A 115 4.49 3.71 -17.67
N ARG A 116 3.50 2.84 -17.83
CA ARG A 116 2.09 3.05 -17.50
C ARG A 116 1.64 1.94 -16.58
N PHE A 117 0.70 2.24 -15.70
CA PHE A 117 0.07 1.20 -14.89
C PHE A 117 -1.41 1.48 -14.67
N ARG A 118 -2.13 0.43 -14.32
CA ARG A 118 -3.51 0.46 -13.86
C ARG A 118 -3.68 -0.52 -12.72
N PHE A 119 -4.15 -0.02 -11.60
CA PHE A 119 -4.52 -0.80 -10.42
C PHE A 119 -6.00 -0.60 -10.14
N GLU A 120 -6.76 -1.67 -10.10
CA GLU A 120 -8.18 -1.67 -9.78
C GLU A 120 -8.40 -2.57 -8.58
N SER A 121 -9.20 -2.13 -7.64
CA SER A 121 -9.62 -2.92 -6.50
C SER A 121 -11.03 -2.54 -6.05
N LEU A 122 -11.86 -3.55 -5.84
CA LEU A 122 -13.17 -3.44 -5.22
C LEU A 122 -13.18 -4.32 -3.98
N LEU A 123 -13.36 -3.71 -2.82
CA LEU A 123 -13.52 -4.40 -1.55
C LEU A 123 -14.94 -4.23 -1.05
N SER A 124 -15.45 -5.22 -0.34
CA SER A 124 -16.77 -5.16 0.26
C SER A 124 -16.75 -5.68 1.69
N ALA A 125 -17.64 -5.13 2.51
CA ALA A 125 -18.00 -5.64 3.80
C ALA A 125 -19.49 -5.42 4.01
N ASP A 126 -20.24 -6.50 4.23
CA ASP A 126 -21.71 -6.49 4.33
C ASP A 126 -22.36 -5.79 3.12
N THR A 127 -22.87 -4.58 3.31
CA THR A 127 -23.55 -3.77 2.27
C THR A 127 -22.69 -2.61 1.77
N GLU A 128 -21.47 -2.44 2.28
CA GLU A 128 -20.59 -1.33 1.91
C GLU A 128 -19.54 -1.77 0.89
N GLU A 129 -19.31 -0.91 -0.09
CA GLU A 129 -18.30 -1.11 -1.14
C GLU A 129 -17.24 -0.02 -1.08
N PHE A 130 -15.99 -0.42 -1.31
CA PHE A 130 -14.81 0.43 -1.33
C PHE A 130 -14.08 0.20 -2.65
N GLU A 131 -14.11 1.20 -3.51
CA GLU A 131 -13.49 1.11 -4.84
C GLU A 131 -12.25 2.01 -4.90
N VAL A 132 -11.17 1.45 -5.43
CA VAL A 132 -9.93 2.15 -5.72
C VAL A 132 -9.55 1.89 -7.17
N LEU A 133 -9.27 2.95 -7.90
CA LEU A 133 -8.71 2.90 -9.23
C LEU A 133 -7.54 3.88 -9.30
N GLU A 134 -6.34 3.37 -9.60
CA GLU A 134 -5.16 4.17 -9.89
C GLU A 134 -4.73 3.92 -11.33
N VAL A 135 -4.56 4.97 -12.11
CA VAL A 135 -4.14 4.89 -13.51
C VAL A 135 -3.04 5.90 -13.79
N CYS A 136 -1.91 5.41 -14.29
CA CYS A 136 -0.84 6.23 -14.85
C CYS A 136 -0.85 6.04 -16.36
N ASP A 137 -1.14 7.09 -17.12
CA ASP A 137 -1.21 7.07 -18.59
C ASP A 137 0.11 7.52 -19.27
N GLY A 138 1.12 7.87 -18.47
CA GLY A 138 2.41 8.40 -18.90
C GLY A 138 2.48 9.93 -18.87
N ILE A 139 1.35 10.63 -18.76
CA ILE A 139 1.25 12.10 -18.66
C ILE A 139 0.73 12.49 -17.27
N PHE A 140 -0.30 11.81 -16.83
CA PHE A 140 -0.92 12.02 -15.54
C PHE A 140 -1.00 10.70 -14.76
N SER A 141 -0.96 10.81 -13.44
CA SER A 141 -1.40 9.77 -12.52
C SER A 141 -2.73 10.18 -11.92
N TRP A 142 -3.70 9.30 -12.04
CA TRP A 142 -5.07 9.48 -11.57
C TRP A 142 -5.33 8.54 -10.40
N SER A 143 -6.00 9.04 -9.37
CA SER A 143 -6.47 8.23 -8.25
C SER A 143 -7.96 8.51 -8.02
N PHE A 144 -8.78 7.50 -8.27
CA PHE A 144 -10.21 7.51 -7.93
C PHE A 144 -10.43 6.67 -6.70
N ARG A 145 -11.22 7.18 -5.76
CA ARG A 145 -11.62 6.44 -4.55
C ARG A 145 -13.09 6.68 -4.27
N ARG A 146 -13.79 5.60 -4.00
CA ARG A 146 -15.14 5.61 -3.44
C ARG A 146 -15.12 4.80 -2.15
N LEU A 147 -15.39 5.44 -1.03
CA LEU A 147 -15.31 4.85 0.30
C LEU A 147 -16.74 4.79 0.88
N ALA A 148 -17.36 3.62 0.85
CA ALA A 148 -18.72 3.39 1.33
C ALA A 148 -19.73 4.44 0.80
N ALA A 149 -20.46 5.09 1.70
CA ALA A 149 -21.45 6.13 1.35
C ALA A 149 -20.84 7.53 1.11
N ALA A 150 -19.51 7.70 1.20
CA ALA A 150 -18.87 8.99 0.95
C ALA A 150 -18.89 9.34 -0.55
N PRO A 151 -18.95 10.63 -0.91
CA PRO A 151 -18.77 11.04 -2.29
C PRO A 151 -17.44 10.56 -2.85
N PRO A 152 -17.40 10.12 -4.11
CA PRO A 152 -16.15 9.70 -4.72
C PRO A 152 -15.18 10.87 -4.84
N THR A 153 -13.91 10.59 -4.70
CA THR A 153 -12.82 11.56 -4.91
C THR A 153 -12.00 11.18 -6.13
N VAL A 154 -11.60 12.18 -6.91
CA VAL A 154 -10.70 12.02 -8.05
C VAL A 154 -9.53 12.98 -7.88
N GLU A 155 -8.33 12.42 -7.83
CA GLU A 155 -7.10 13.20 -7.72
C GLU A 155 -6.26 13.00 -8.98
N ARG A 156 -5.55 14.06 -9.38
CA ARG A 156 -4.62 14.05 -10.50
C ARG A 156 -3.26 14.55 -10.07
N VAL A 157 -2.22 13.90 -10.56
CA VAL A 157 -0.82 14.33 -10.42
C VAL A 157 -0.19 14.43 -11.81
N ASP A 158 0.46 15.55 -12.12
CA ASP A 158 1.25 15.74 -13.33
C ASP A 158 2.60 15.02 -13.18
N ILE A 159 2.85 14.03 -14.06
CA ILE A 159 4.06 13.20 -14.03
C ILE A 159 5.32 14.02 -14.38
N ARG A 160 5.20 15.00 -15.24
CA ARG A 160 6.32 15.88 -15.62
C ARG A 160 6.85 16.62 -14.39
N SER A 161 5.98 17.20 -13.58
CA SER A 161 6.37 17.89 -12.35
C SER A 161 7.05 16.96 -11.34
N ILE A 162 6.63 15.69 -11.27
CA ILE A 162 7.29 14.67 -10.45
C ILE A 162 8.71 14.40 -10.95
N ARG A 163 8.89 14.21 -12.27
CA ARG A 163 10.21 13.99 -12.89
C ARG A 163 11.16 15.16 -12.62
N GLU A 164 10.71 16.38 -12.90
CA GLU A 164 11.49 17.60 -12.65
C GLU A 164 11.93 17.71 -11.17
N ARG A 165 11.05 17.35 -10.25
CA ARG A 165 11.39 17.32 -8.82
C ARG A 165 12.41 16.26 -8.46
N LEU A 166 12.26 15.03 -8.98
CA LEU A 166 13.20 13.94 -8.75
C LEU A 166 14.59 14.28 -9.31
N GLU A 167 14.66 14.88 -10.50
CA GLU A 167 15.89 15.39 -11.08
C GLU A 167 16.57 16.44 -10.18
N ALA A 168 15.81 17.40 -9.69
CA ALA A 168 16.30 18.40 -8.76
C ALA A 168 16.81 17.80 -7.43
N LEU A 169 16.29 16.63 -7.04
CA LEU A 169 16.76 15.85 -5.89
C LEU A 169 17.97 14.96 -6.19
N GLY A 170 18.47 14.98 -7.45
CA GLY A 170 19.64 14.19 -7.88
C GLY A 170 19.33 12.71 -8.11
N VAL A 171 18.08 12.33 -8.26
CA VAL A 171 17.67 10.99 -8.69
C VAL A 171 17.92 10.89 -10.19
N ARG A 172 19.06 10.30 -10.57
CA ARG A 172 19.53 10.24 -11.97
C ARG A 172 18.84 9.17 -12.80
N ASP A 173 18.38 8.11 -12.17
CA ASP A 173 17.69 7.01 -12.83
C ASP A 173 16.19 7.26 -12.77
N GLN A 174 15.73 8.21 -13.60
CA GLN A 174 14.33 8.63 -13.66
C GLN A 174 13.47 7.66 -14.46
N ALA A 175 14.04 6.50 -14.76
CA ALA A 175 13.43 5.55 -15.65
C ALA A 175 12.00 5.16 -15.22
N CYS A 176 11.68 5.22 -13.93
CA CYS A 176 10.36 4.83 -13.45
C CYS A 176 9.86 5.74 -12.32
N VAL A 177 8.74 6.41 -12.54
CA VAL A 177 8.07 7.25 -11.52
C VAL A 177 7.01 6.47 -10.70
N SER A 178 6.65 5.26 -11.15
CA SER A 178 5.59 4.46 -10.50
C SER A 178 5.81 4.22 -9.01
N PRO A 179 7.05 3.99 -8.50
CA PRO A 179 7.30 3.87 -7.07
C PRO A 179 6.90 5.10 -6.23
N TYR A 180 6.72 6.24 -6.87
CA TYR A 180 6.30 7.49 -6.24
C TYR A 180 4.82 7.80 -6.41
N LEU A 181 4.16 7.17 -7.38
CA LEU A 181 2.80 7.53 -7.80
C LEU A 181 1.73 6.56 -7.31
N GLY A 182 1.87 5.26 -7.56
CA GLY A 182 0.81 4.31 -7.21
C GLY A 182 1.11 2.86 -7.59
N GLY A 183 0.09 2.03 -7.46
CA GLY A 183 0.12 0.62 -7.80
C GLY A 183 1.02 -0.23 -6.90
N VAL A 184 1.37 -1.42 -7.39
CA VAL A 184 2.18 -2.40 -6.65
C VAL A 184 3.59 -1.87 -6.35
N GLN A 185 4.19 -1.12 -7.28
CA GLN A 185 5.52 -0.57 -7.09
C GLN A 185 5.56 0.44 -5.94
N ARG A 186 4.57 1.34 -5.86
CA ARG A 186 4.46 2.29 -4.74
C ARG A 186 4.25 1.57 -3.43
N THR A 187 3.39 0.55 -3.40
CA THR A 187 3.15 -0.25 -2.20
C THR A 187 4.45 -0.91 -1.71
N LEU A 188 5.21 -1.56 -2.60
CA LEU A 188 6.47 -2.19 -2.23
C LEU A 188 7.54 -1.17 -1.81
N ALA A 189 7.60 -0.01 -2.48
CA ALA A 189 8.51 1.07 -2.12
C ALA A 189 8.21 1.62 -0.72
N LEU A 190 6.93 1.83 -0.38
CA LEU A 190 6.51 2.27 0.95
C LEU A 190 6.83 1.22 2.03
N VAL A 191 6.57 -0.04 1.75
CA VAL A 191 6.93 -1.12 2.69
C VAL A 191 8.44 -1.11 2.95
N ARG A 192 9.25 -0.98 1.91
CA ARG A 192 10.71 -0.88 2.04
C ARG A 192 11.16 0.38 2.80
N GLU A 193 10.45 1.47 2.67
CA GLU A 193 10.76 2.73 3.36
C GLU A 193 10.37 2.69 4.85
N TRP A 194 9.23 2.10 5.17
CA TRP A 194 8.66 2.11 6.51
C TRP A 194 9.16 0.98 7.40
N PHE A 195 9.57 -0.14 6.78
CA PHE A 195 10.02 -1.32 7.53
C PHE A 195 11.51 -1.61 7.29
N ARG A 196 12.15 -2.19 8.28
CA ARG A 196 13.46 -2.83 8.19
C ARG A 196 13.25 -4.32 8.19
N PHE A 197 13.83 -5.01 7.23
CA PHE A 197 13.72 -6.45 7.12
C PHE A 197 14.75 -7.12 8.02
N GLU A 198 14.32 -8.12 8.78
CA GLU A 198 15.11 -8.77 9.83
C GLU A 198 15.46 -10.20 9.47
N SER A 199 14.57 -10.87 8.76
CA SER A 199 14.71 -12.28 8.43
C SER A 199 14.31 -12.60 7.00
N VAL A 200 14.91 -13.67 6.48
CA VAL A 200 14.54 -14.28 5.21
C VAL A 200 14.62 -15.80 5.33
N SER A 201 13.58 -16.47 4.91
CA SER A 201 13.49 -17.93 4.86
C SER A 201 12.91 -18.41 3.53
N ALA A 202 13.22 -19.65 3.16
CA ALA A 202 12.57 -20.30 2.04
C ALA A 202 11.18 -20.80 2.45
N ALA A 203 10.18 -20.56 1.59
CA ALA A 203 8.81 -21.01 1.75
C ALA A 203 8.21 -21.35 0.38
N ALA A 204 6.94 -21.75 0.35
CA ALA A 204 6.19 -21.94 -0.89
C ALA A 204 4.77 -21.36 -0.75
N ILE A 205 4.24 -20.83 -1.85
CA ILE A 205 2.82 -20.46 -2.02
C ILE A 205 2.32 -21.22 -3.24
N ASP A 206 1.29 -22.06 -3.06
CA ASP A 206 0.72 -22.86 -4.14
C ASP A 206 1.80 -23.57 -4.98
N GLU A 207 2.75 -24.23 -4.28
CA GLU A 207 3.93 -24.94 -4.84
C GLU A 207 5.00 -24.05 -5.49
N VAL A 208 4.78 -22.73 -5.57
CA VAL A 208 5.79 -21.80 -6.09
C VAL A 208 6.80 -21.45 -4.99
N PRO A 209 8.11 -21.70 -5.21
CA PRO A 209 9.13 -21.34 -4.24
C PRO A 209 9.23 -19.82 -4.05
N VAL A 210 9.15 -19.38 -2.79
CA VAL A 210 9.24 -17.95 -2.43
C VAL A 210 10.26 -17.73 -1.32
N TRP A 211 10.78 -16.51 -1.23
CA TRP A 211 11.41 -15.97 -0.05
C TRP A 211 10.32 -15.37 0.84
N SER A 212 10.20 -15.87 2.06
CA SER A 212 9.41 -15.26 3.12
C SER A 212 10.30 -14.30 3.90
N ILE A 213 9.96 -13.02 3.88
CA ILE A 213 10.76 -11.93 4.45
C ILE A 213 9.91 -11.21 5.48
N GLU A 214 10.40 -11.09 6.71
CA GLU A 214 9.72 -10.36 7.77
C GLU A 214 10.44 -9.05 8.08
N GLY A 215 9.65 -8.01 8.38
CA GLY A 215 10.15 -6.69 8.74
C GLY A 215 9.38 -6.06 9.89
N ARG A 216 10.10 -5.18 10.61
CA ARG A 216 9.59 -4.33 11.67
C ARG A 216 9.73 -2.87 11.27
N TRP A 217 8.98 -2.01 11.93
CA TRP A 217 9.05 -0.58 11.67
C TRP A 217 10.48 -0.04 11.68
N ASN A 218 10.78 0.79 10.69
CA ASN A 218 11.90 1.71 10.78
C ASN A 218 11.65 2.68 11.94
N ARG A 219 12.59 2.80 12.88
CA ARG A 219 12.44 3.62 14.09
C ARG A 219 12.07 5.06 13.78
N ASP A 220 12.75 5.67 12.81
CA ASP A 220 12.52 7.07 12.46
C ASP A 220 11.10 7.26 11.90
N ARG A 221 10.62 6.28 11.11
CA ARG A 221 9.27 6.30 10.57
C ARG A 221 8.23 6.07 11.66
N LEU A 222 8.47 5.13 12.55
CA LEU A 222 7.59 4.89 13.70
C LEU A 222 7.51 6.11 14.62
N ALA A 223 8.65 6.75 14.91
CA ALA A 223 8.72 7.97 15.72
C ALA A 223 7.92 9.13 15.10
N ALA A 224 7.94 9.25 13.77
CA ALA A 224 7.13 10.24 13.06
C ALA A 224 5.62 9.95 13.16
N HIS A 225 5.24 8.68 13.23
CA HIS A 225 3.83 8.25 13.40
C HIS A 225 3.33 8.35 14.83
N LEU A 226 4.23 8.25 15.81
CA LEU A 226 3.93 8.26 17.23
C LEU A 226 4.59 9.45 17.92
N PRO A 227 4.19 10.70 17.67
CA PRO A 227 4.87 11.88 18.16
C PRO A 227 4.96 11.94 19.69
N ALA A 228 3.97 11.41 20.40
CA ALA A 228 3.97 11.33 21.86
C ALA A 228 5.09 10.41 22.43
N GLN A 229 5.51 9.40 21.67
CA GLN A 229 6.53 8.42 22.04
C GLN A 229 7.84 8.64 21.26
N SER A 230 7.91 9.64 20.40
CA SER A 230 9.01 9.85 19.46
C SER A 230 10.38 9.85 20.12
N LYS A 231 10.54 10.52 21.26
CA LYS A 231 11.83 10.58 21.98
C LYS A 231 12.27 9.20 22.48
N ALA A 232 11.36 8.42 23.05
CA ALA A 232 11.62 7.07 23.56
C ALA A 232 12.04 6.15 22.40
N ILE A 233 11.31 6.19 21.28
CA ILE A 233 11.58 5.40 20.09
C ILE A 233 12.97 5.73 19.50
N VAL A 234 13.30 7.01 19.36
CA VAL A 234 14.60 7.45 18.83
C VAL A 234 15.74 7.01 19.76
N ASN A 235 15.53 7.04 21.08
CA ASN A 235 16.48 6.56 22.07
C ASN A 235 16.63 5.01 22.10
N GLY A 236 15.85 4.30 21.30
CA GLY A 236 15.97 2.85 21.16
C GLY A 236 15.02 2.05 22.03
N GLU A 237 14.09 2.69 22.72
CA GLU A 237 13.03 1.99 23.45
C GLU A 237 12.11 1.27 22.46
N GLU A 238 11.75 0.04 22.78
CA GLU A 238 10.81 -0.73 21.97
C GLU A 238 9.38 -0.33 22.31
N VAL A 239 8.60 -0.04 21.25
CA VAL A 239 7.15 0.16 21.39
C VAL A 239 6.50 -1.20 21.47
N ALA A 240 5.77 -1.46 22.55
CA ALA A 240 4.99 -2.68 22.65
C ALA A 240 3.88 -2.68 21.58
N ALA A 241 3.57 -3.86 21.05
CA ALA A 241 2.51 -3.99 20.04
C ALA A 241 1.15 -3.48 20.55
N SER A 242 0.92 -3.56 21.87
CA SER A 242 -0.28 -3.04 22.54
C SER A 242 -0.38 -1.51 22.53
N ASP A 243 0.73 -0.82 22.33
CA ASP A 243 0.82 0.64 22.39
C ASP A 243 0.72 1.27 20.99
N LEU A 244 0.69 0.44 19.96
CA LEU A 244 0.38 0.87 18.61
C LEU A 244 -1.11 1.24 18.51
N PRO A 245 -1.45 2.35 17.85
CA PRO A 245 -2.83 2.69 17.56
C PRO A 245 -3.53 1.58 16.79
N GLU A 246 -4.84 1.46 16.98
CA GLU A 246 -5.65 0.52 16.23
C GLU A 246 -5.44 0.69 14.72
N GLY A 247 -5.25 -0.43 14.03
CA GLY A 247 -5.00 -0.47 12.59
C GLY A 247 -3.54 -0.19 12.20
N VAL A 248 -2.63 0.24 13.10
CA VAL A 248 -1.19 0.33 12.80
C VAL A 248 -0.60 -1.08 12.87
N PRO A 249 -0.05 -1.62 11.77
CA PRO A 249 0.54 -2.95 11.79
C PRO A 249 1.77 -2.95 12.69
N TRP A 250 2.00 -4.05 13.39
CA TRP A 250 3.23 -4.27 14.15
C TRP A 250 4.43 -4.62 13.25
N GLY A 251 4.15 -5.23 12.09
CA GLY A 251 5.18 -5.63 11.14
C GLY A 251 4.60 -5.96 9.77
N VAL A 252 5.46 -6.42 8.90
CA VAL A 252 5.13 -6.82 7.53
C VAL A 252 5.77 -8.15 7.22
N ARG A 253 5.10 -8.98 6.40
CA ARG A 253 5.67 -10.16 5.76
C ARG A 253 5.50 -10.06 4.26
N LEU A 254 6.59 -10.30 3.53
CA LEU A 254 6.61 -10.34 2.07
C LEU A 254 6.84 -11.77 1.60
N SER A 255 6.16 -12.18 0.55
CA SER A 255 6.44 -13.41 -0.17
C SER A 255 6.87 -13.05 -1.59
N ILE A 256 8.17 -13.24 -1.87
CA ILE A 256 8.81 -12.85 -3.13
C ILE A 256 9.28 -14.11 -3.84
N SER A 257 8.93 -14.29 -5.13
CA SER A 257 9.41 -15.40 -5.97
C SER A 257 10.92 -15.58 -5.85
N GLN A 258 11.37 -16.83 -5.68
CA GLN A 258 12.81 -17.10 -5.68
C GLN A 258 13.43 -16.97 -7.07
N ARG A 259 12.66 -17.14 -8.12
CA ARG A 259 13.12 -17.17 -9.50
C ARG A 259 13.01 -15.81 -10.17
N GLU A 260 11.82 -15.23 -10.21
CA GLU A 260 11.51 -13.98 -10.91
C GLU A 260 11.66 -12.74 -10.01
N LEU A 261 11.89 -12.93 -8.70
CA LEU A 261 11.87 -11.87 -7.68
C LEU A 261 10.57 -11.06 -7.66
N PHE A 262 9.48 -11.70 -8.05
CA PHE A 262 8.16 -11.09 -8.11
C PHE A 262 7.47 -11.12 -6.74
N PRO A 263 6.85 -10.00 -6.26
CA PRO A 263 6.16 -9.96 -4.97
C PRO A 263 4.76 -10.57 -5.11
N PHE A 264 4.59 -11.83 -4.74
CA PHE A 264 3.27 -12.49 -4.76
C PHE A 264 2.35 -12.01 -3.66
N ARG A 265 2.90 -11.71 -2.46
CA ARG A 265 2.05 -11.36 -1.33
C ARG A 265 2.74 -10.38 -0.39
N ILE A 266 1.99 -9.40 0.07
CA ILE A 266 2.35 -8.47 1.13
C ILE A 266 1.31 -8.61 2.24
N GLU A 267 1.74 -8.96 3.44
CA GLU A 267 0.90 -9.12 4.62
C GLU A 267 1.30 -8.10 5.67
N TRP A 268 0.34 -7.36 6.17
CA TRP A 268 0.52 -6.50 7.34
C TRP A 268 0.07 -7.26 8.58
N LEU A 269 0.91 -7.25 9.59
CA LEU A 269 0.78 -8.09 10.77
C LEU A 269 0.46 -7.22 11.98
N ALA A 270 -0.48 -7.65 12.82
CA ALA A 270 -0.73 -7.09 14.13
C ALA A 270 -0.57 -8.15 15.21
N ILE A 271 -0.33 -7.74 16.43
CA ILE A 271 -0.34 -8.62 17.59
C ILE A 271 -1.59 -8.30 18.40
N PRO A 272 -2.56 -9.21 18.44
CA PRO A 272 -3.81 -8.95 19.11
C PRO A 272 -3.64 -8.88 20.63
N GLY A 273 -4.21 -7.83 21.24
CA GLY A 273 -4.42 -7.66 22.67
C GLY A 273 -3.15 -7.38 23.50
N LYS A 274 -3.32 -7.31 24.82
CA LYS A 274 -2.35 -6.81 25.81
C LYS A 274 -1.34 -7.84 26.36
N ARG A 275 -1.26 -9.07 25.84
CA ARG A 275 -0.29 -10.07 26.32
C ARG A 275 1.08 -9.88 25.65
N PRO A 276 2.17 -10.34 26.28
CA PRO A 276 3.51 -10.26 25.71
C PRO A 276 3.60 -10.87 24.29
N VAL A 277 4.36 -10.23 23.40
CA VAL A 277 4.56 -10.62 22.00
C VAL A 277 5.03 -12.06 21.84
N ALA A 278 5.88 -12.56 22.76
CA ALA A 278 6.41 -13.91 22.74
C ALA A 278 5.36 -15.02 22.89
N GLU A 279 4.16 -14.70 23.37
CA GLU A 279 3.10 -15.67 23.65
C GLU A 279 1.97 -15.69 22.62
N ARG A 280 2.06 -14.85 21.55
CA ARG A 280 0.99 -14.74 20.56
C ARG A 280 1.52 -14.73 19.15
N PRO A 281 0.95 -15.54 18.26
CA PRO A 281 1.22 -15.42 16.84
C PRO A 281 0.71 -14.05 16.34
N ALA A 282 1.48 -13.43 15.47
CA ALA A 282 1.02 -12.26 14.74
C ALA A 282 -0.16 -12.65 13.85
N GLU A 283 -1.22 -11.85 13.88
CA GLU A 283 -2.38 -12.01 13.01
C GLU A 283 -2.22 -11.14 11.77
N VAL A 284 -2.67 -11.66 10.63
CA VAL A 284 -2.72 -10.90 9.40
C VAL A 284 -3.93 -9.97 9.44
N VAL A 285 -3.67 -8.66 9.42
CA VAL A 285 -4.73 -7.63 9.43
C VAL A 285 -5.00 -7.06 8.05
N ALA A 286 -4.03 -7.16 7.14
CA ALA A 286 -4.25 -6.81 5.76
C ALA A 286 -3.38 -7.66 4.83
N VAL A 287 -3.88 -7.92 3.63
CA VAL A 287 -3.20 -8.68 2.57
C VAL A 287 -3.38 -7.97 1.24
N LEU A 288 -2.30 -7.84 0.50
CA LEU A 288 -2.30 -7.64 -0.94
C LEU A 288 -1.64 -8.87 -1.58
N GLU A 289 -2.39 -9.64 -2.32
CA GLU A 289 -1.92 -10.84 -3.02
C GLU A 289 -2.10 -10.66 -4.53
N LEU A 290 -1.06 -11.04 -5.27
CA LEU A 290 -1.01 -11.02 -6.72
C LEU A 290 -0.95 -12.46 -7.22
N TYR A 291 -1.88 -12.86 -8.09
CA TYR A 291 -1.98 -14.20 -8.65
C TYR A 291 -2.31 -14.13 -10.13
N ASP A 292 -2.29 -15.27 -10.85
CA ASP A 292 -2.41 -15.33 -12.32
C ASP A 292 -1.43 -14.34 -13.01
N VAL A 293 -0.19 -14.32 -12.50
CA VAL A 293 0.85 -13.36 -12.92
C VAL A 293 1.36 -13.71 -14.30
N ARG A 294 1.40 -12.72 -15.20
CA ARG A 294 1.95 -12.83 -16.55
C ARG A 294 2.95 -11.73 -16.79
N ILE A 295 4.18 -12.10 -17.08
CA ILE A 295 5.30 -11.17 -17.31
C ILE A 295 5.70 -11.26 -18.78
N GLY A 296 5.89 -10.11 -19.45
CA GLY A 296 6.30 -10.02 -20.85
C GLY A 296 5.16 -10.20 -21.86
N GLU A 297 3.93 -10.50 -21.42
CA GLU A 297 2.78 -10.55 -22.33
C GLU A 297 2.29 -9.13 -22.66
N PRO A 298 1.95 -8.83 -23.92
CA PRO A 298 1.45 -7.52 -24.31
C PRO A 298 0.18 -7.12 -23.56
N VAL A 299 0.13 -5.89 -23.08
CA VAL A 299 -1.06 -5.28 -22.47
C VAL A 299 -1.61 -4.25 -23.43
N ASP A 300 -2.92 -4.27 -23.67
CA ASP A 300 -3.60 -3.30 -24.53
C ASP A 300 -3.41 -1.88 -23.98
N ALA A 301 -2.90 -0.98 -24.83
CA ALA A 301 -2.67 0.41 -24.48
C ALA A 301 -3.95 1.16 -24.05
N THR A 302 -5.11 0.74 -24.54
CA THR A 302 -6.42 1.32 -24.16
C THR A 302 -6.75 1.07 -22.69
N ALA A 303 -6.15 0.05 -22.08
CA ALA A 303 -6.33 -0.23 -20.64
C ALA A 303 -5.85 0.91 -19.75
N PHE A 304 -4.91 1.73 -20.21
CA PHE A 304 -4.35 2.85 -19.45
C PHE A 304 -5.05 4.19 -19.73
N VAL A 305 -6.08 4.20 -20.57
CA VAL A 305 -6.89 5.40 -20.82
C VAL A 305 -7.90 5.56 -19.68
N TYR A 306 -7.85 6.70 -18.99
CA TYR A 306 -8.83 7.06 -17.99
C TYR A 306 -9.43 8.43 -18.30
N LYS A 307 -10.74 8.52 -18.28
CA LYS A 307 -11.49 9.76 -18.49
C LYS A 307 -12.34 10.01 -17.25
N PRO A 308 -11.81 10.76 -16.27
CA PRO A 308 -12.57 11.07 -15.08
C PRO A 308 -13.79 11.96 -15.39
N ALA A 309 -14.83 11.85 -14.59
CA ALA A 309 -15.81 12.91 -14.50
C ALA A 309 -15.11 14.18 -13.98
N ILE A 310 -15.41 15.33 -14.56
CA ILE A 310 -14.78 16.61 -14.20
C ILE A 310 -15.21 17.04 -12.80
N GLU A 311 -16.39 16.63 -12.38
CA GLU A 311 -16.97 16.95 -11.07
C GLU A 311 -16.16 16.25 -9.95
N GLY A 312 -15.66 17.03 -9.00
CA GLY A 312 -14.85 16.52 -7.89
C GLY A 312 -13.37 16.28 -8.19
N LEU A 313 -12.87 16.70 -9.37
CA LEU A 313 -11.45 16.59 -9.71
C LEU A 313 -10.59 17.56 -8.89
N SER A 314 -9.59 17.04 -8.21
CA SER A 314 -8.57 17.78 -7.48
C SER A 314 -7.19 17.57 -8.11
N ASP A 315 -6.45 18.65 -8.37
CA ASP A 315 -5.04 18.58 -8.75
C ASP A 315 -4.18 18.62 -7.49
N THR A 316 -3.55 17.50 -7.17
CA THR A 316 -2.71 17.33 -5.97
C THR A 316 -1.22 17.39 -6.29
N THR A 317 -0.83 17.75 -7.51
CA THR A 317 0.57 17.78 -8.00
C THR A 317 1.49 18.52 -7.05
N SER A 318 1.14 19.76 -6.65
CA SER A 318 1.99 20.58 -5.79
C SER A 318 2.23 19.94 -4.42
N GLY A 319 1.21 19.33 -3.83
CA GLY A 319 1.32 18.60 -2.56
C GLY A 319 2.26 17.40 -2.66
N VAL A 320 2.11 16.60 -3.71
CA VAL A 320 2.98 15.44 -3.96
C VAL A 320 4.42 15.89 -4.19
N VAL A 321 4.66 16.89 -5.04
CA VAL A 321 6.01 17.43 -5.34
C VAL A 321 6.72 17.93 -4.07
N GLN A 322 6.02 18.61 -3.16
CA GLN A 322 6.61 19.11 -1.91
C GLN A 322 7.05 17.96 -0.98
N GLN A 323 6.39 16.83 -1.07
CA GLN A 323 6.64 15.67 -0.19
C GLN A 323 7.59 14.64 -0.78
N LEU A 324 7.94 14.78 -2.07
CA LEU A 324 8.88 13.87 -2.72
C LEU A 324 10.25 13.91 -2.07
N ALA A 325 10.71 12.74 -1.70
CA ALA A 325 12.07 12.46 -1.28
C ALA A 325 12.62 11.29 -2.11
N PRO A 326 13.94 11.21 -2.32
CA PRO A 326 14.54 10.03 -2.93
C PRO A 326 14.18 8.77 -2.15
N LEU A 327 13.80 7.71 -2.86
CA LEU A 327 13.64 6.39 -2.25
C LEU A 327 14.99 5.88 -1.73
N ARG A 328 14.95 5.08 -0.68
CA ARG A 328 16.14 4.42 -0.17
C ARG A 328 16.76 3.54 -1.26
N PRO A 329 18.07 3.64 -1.52
CA PRO A 329 18.78 2.85 -2.53
C PRO A 329 18.76 1.35 -2.25
#